data_29a3eb9079f05279de5ba99928078f54
#
_entry.id   29a3eb9079f05279de5ba99928078f54
#
_cell.length_a   1.000
_cell.length_b   1.000
_cell.length_c   1.000
_cell.angle_alpha   90.00
_cell.angle_beta   90.00
_cell.angle_gamma   90.00
#
_symmetry.space_group_name_H-M   'P 1'
#
loop_
_entity.id
_entity.type
_entity.pdbx_description
1 polymer ?
#
loop_
_entity_poly.entity_id
_entity_poly.type
_entity_poly.pdbx_seq_one_letter_code
_entity_poly.pdbx_strand_id
1 'polypeptide(L)'
;MKAFLILEDGTVFEGTSIGSTKEIISEIVFNTSMTGYLEVLTDPSYAGQAVCMTYPLIGNYGICHEDQESLKPWPDGYIVRELSRIPSNFRSEDTIQNFLKKYDIPGIAGVDTRALTRILRKKGTMNGMITTNAAYNLEEILPRLKAYTTGKVVEKVTCTETHVLEGNGKRVALLDFGAKDNIAQSLNRRGCEVTVYPAATSAETILASDPDGIMLSNGPGDPKECTAIIKEVRKLYESEIPIFAICLGHQLMALATGADTKKMKYGHRGGNHPVKDLETGRVYISSQNHGYVVDTETLNPEVAVPAFENVNDKTNEGLKYTGKNIFTVQFHPEACPGPQDSGYLFDRFLEMMEVNQ
;
A
#
# COMPACT_ATOMS: atom_id res chain seq x y z
N MET A 1 22.69 16.49 12.99
CA MET A 1 22.39 15.91 14.32
C MET A 1 22.47 14.40 14.18
N LYS A 2 23.04 13.69 15.17
CA LYS A 2 23.01 12.22 15.19
C LYS A 2 21.58 11.72 15.33
N ALA A 3 21.29 10.57 14.72
CA ALA A 3 20.05 9.83 14.89
C ALA A 3 20.36 8.34 15.00
N PHE A 4 19.45 7.60 15.61
CA PHE A 4 19.60 6.19 15.87
C PHE A 4 18.32 5.45 15.42
N LEU A 5 18.51 4.35 14.71
CA LEU A 5 17.46 3.36 14.44
C LEU A 5 17.73 2.17 15.36
N ILE A 6 16.83 1.91 16.29
CA ILE A 6 16.90 0.82 17.26
C ILE A 6 15.84 -0.21 16.90
N LEU A 7 16.25 -1.44 16.62
CA LEU A 7 15.34 -2.54 16.30
C LEU A 7 14.95 -3.33 17.56
N GLU A 8 13.81 -4.00 17.53
CA GLU A 8 13.30 -4.80 18.67
C GLU A 8 14.21 -5.97 19.09
N ASP A 9 15.14 -6.38 18.21
CA ASP A 9 16.15 -7.41 18.50
C ASP A 9 17.41 -6.85 19.18
N GLY A 10 17.44 -5.53 19.46
CA GLY A 10 18.56 -4.82 20.07
C GLY A 10 19.60 -4.30 19.08
N THR A 11 19.43 -4.54 17.78
CA THR A 11 20.35 -4.00 16.76
C THR A 11 20.17 -2.48 16.67
N VAL A 12 21.27 -1.74 16.66
CA VAL A 12 21.29 -0.28 16.54
C VAL A 12 22.08 0.15 15.31
N PHE A 13 21.49 1.02 14.52
CA PHE A 13 22.16 1.73 13.43
C PHE A 13 22.29 3.22 13.81
N GLU A 14 23.50 3.75 13.73
CA GLU A 14 23.76 5.19 13.88
C GLU A 14 23.75 5.86 12.50
N GLY A 15 23.23 7.07 12.44
CA GLY A 15 23.22 7.89 11.24
C GLY A 15 23.02 9.37 11.55
N THR A 16 22.54 10.09 10.56
CA THR A 16 22.27 11.53 10.62
C THR A 16 20.77 11.79 10.43
N SER A 17 20.16 12.61 11.30
CA SER A 17 18.78 13.05 11.14
C SER A 17 18.62 13.90 9.87
N ILE A 18 17.62 13.54 9.05
CA ILE A 18 17.27 14.22 7.79
C ILE A 18 15.84 14.77 7.78
N GLY A 19 15.05 14.48 8.79
CA GLY A 19 13.66 14.92 8.92
C GLY A 19 13.45 15.71 10.22
N SER A 20 12.30 15.49 10.86
CA SER A 20 12.02 16.04 12.19
C SER A 20 12.85 15.33 13.27
N THR A 21 12.87 15.91 14.46
CA THR A 21 13.53 15.33 15.63
C THR A 21 12.58 14.52 16.52
N LYS A 22 11.36 14.33 16.06
CA LYS A 22 10.33 13.52 16.72
C LYS A 22 10.81 12.09 16.89
N GLU A 23 10.53 11.51 18.03
CA GLU A 23 10.75 10.09 18.28
C GLU A 23 9.52 9.29 17.85
N ILE A 24 9.73 8.18 17.14
CA ILE A 24 8.65 7.28 16.72
C ILE A 24 8.99 5.83 17.02
N ILE A 25 7.95 5.03 17.26
CA ILE A 25 7.99 3.57 17.21
C ILE A 25 7.08 3.13 16.08
N SER A 26 7.58 2.23 15.22
CA SER A 26 6.84 1.79 14.05
C SER A 26 7.35 0.44 13.55
N GLU A 27 6.57 -0.27 12.72
CA GLU A 27 7.07 -1.44 11.99
C GLU A 27 8.08 -1.00 10.94
N ILE A 28 9.27 -1.58 10.97
CA ILE A 28 10.34 -1.29 10.00
C ILE A 28 10.19 -2.20 8.80
N VAL A 29 9.98 -1.59 7.63
CA VAL A 29 9.84 -2.28 6.35
C VAL A 29 10.88 -1.77 5.35
N PHE A 30 11.07 -2.47 4.24
CA PHE A 30 11.97 -2.02 3.17
C PHE A 30 11.30 -2.05 1.80
N ASN A 31 11.65 -1.09 0.96
CA ASN A 31 11.22 -1.03 -0.44
C ASN A 31 12.43 -1.15 -1.36
N THR A 32 12.31 -1.94 -2.44
CA THR A 32 13.41 -2.25 -3.36
C THR A 32 13.37 -1.44 -4.65
N SER A 33 12.45 -0.50 -4.80
CA SER A 33 12.38 0.39 -5.96
C SER A 33 13.60 1.29 -6.04
N MET A 34 14.09 1.51 -7.27
CA MET A 34 15.21 2.41 -7.53
C MET A 34 14.77 3.87 -7.66
N THR A 35 13.51 4.10 -7.99
CA THR A 35 12.85 5.40 -8.21
C THR A 35 11.50 5.40 -7.53
N GLY A 36 10.79 6.54 -7.55
CA GLY A 36 9.44 6.62 -6.99
C GLY A 36 9.41 6.81 -5.47
N TYR A 37 10.43 7.47 -4.92
CA TYR A 37 10.49 7.66 -3.48
C TYR A 37 9.42 8.64 -2.95
N LEU A 38 8.92 9.55 -3.78
CA LEU A 38 7.84 10.45 -3.39
C LEU A 38 6.50 9.72 -3.37
N GLU A 39 6.26 8.89 -4.37
CA GLU A 39 5.11 8.00 -4.44
C GLU A 39 5.09 7.04 -3.24
N VAL A 40 6.24 6.49 -2.84
CA VAL A 40 6.37 5.70 -1.61
C VAL A 40 6.06 6.54 -0.37
N LEU A 41 6.54 7.78 -0.30
CA LEU A 41 6.27 8.67 0.83
C LEU A 41 4.79 9.08 0.92
N THR A 42 4.08 9.15 -0.19
CA THR A 42 2.68 9.59 -0.24
C THR A 42 1.67 8.45 -0.43
N ASP A 43 2.13 7.19 -0.46
CA ASP A 43 1.26 6.02 -0.48
C ASP A 43 0.66 5.76 0.92
N PRO A 44 -0.67 5.87 1.10
CA PRO A 44 -1.33 5.63 2.39
C PRO A 44 -1.10 4.23 2.95
N SER A 45 -0.76 3.24 2.11
CA SER A 45 -0.46 1.87 2.55
C SER A 45 0.77 1.77 3.46
N TYR A 46 1.60 2.82 3.54
CA TYR A 46 2.72 2.88 4.50
C TYR A 46 2.34 3.50 5.86
N ALA A 47 1.11 3.87 6.11
CA ALA A 47 0.70 4.37 7.43
C ALA A 47 0.97 3.33 8.52
N GLY A 48 1.63 3.75 9.61
CA GLY A 48 2.08 2.87 10.68
C GLY A 48 3.38 2.12 10.40
N GLN A 49 4.12 2.49 9.35
CA GLN A 49 5.39 1.88 8.97
C GLN A 49 6.50 2.93 8.80
N ALA A 50 7.73 2.59 9.17
CA ALA A 50 8.93 3.34 8.80
C ALA A 50 9.64 2.63 7.64
N VAL A 51 9.84 3.34 6.54
CA VAL A 51 10.27 2.75 5.27
C VAL A 51 11.76 2.93 5.05
N CYS A 52 12.46 1.82 4.85
CA CYS A 52 13.85 1.78 4.39
C CYS A 52 13.90 1.66 2.85
N MET A 53 14.43 2.68 2.19
CA MET A 53 14.74 2.58 0.77
C MET A 53 16.07 1.84 0.59
N THR A 54 16.05 0.73 -0.16
CA THR A 54 17.25 -0.08 -0.36
C THR A 54 18.20 0.50 -1.42
N TYR A 55 17.68 1.35 -2.32
CA TYR A 55 18.50 2.03 -3.31
C TYR A 55 19.47 3.00 -2.61
N PRO A 56 20.77 3.01 -3.00
CA PRO A 56 21.80 3.69 -2.23
C PRO A 56 21.66 5.20 -2.14
N LEU A 57 21.20 5.87 -3.21
CA LEU A 57 21.06 7.31 -3.28
C LEU A 57 19.60 7.70 -3.49
N ILE A 58 19.06 8.44 -2.55
CA ILE A 58 17.67 8.91 -2.57
C ILE A 58 17.64 10.45 -2.62
N GLY A 59 16.61 11.05 -3.22
CA GLY A 59 16.43 12.50 -3.29
C GLY A 59 17.09 13.16 -4.47
N ASN A 60 17.67 12.42 -5.40
CA ASN A 60 18.42 12.92 -6.54
C ASN A 60 17.60 13.73 -7.55
N TYR A 61 16.29 13.54 -7.62
CA TYR A 61 15.38 14.33 -8.48
C TYR A 61 14.41 15.24 -7.68
N GLY A 62 14.59 15.36 -6.35
CA GLY A 62 13.79 16.25 -5.50
C GLY A 62 12.36 15.79 -5.26
N ILE A 63 11.51 16.72 -4.87
CA ILE A 63 10.07 16.56 -4.71
C ILE A 63 9.38 17.22 -5.89
N CYS A 64 8.45 16.55 -6.53
CA CYS A 64 7.53 17.07 -7.53
C CYS A 64 6.11 16.77 -7.08
N HIS A 65 5.33 17.77 -6.71
CA HIS A 65 4.00 17.56 -6.14
C HIS A 65 3.02 16.85 -7.06
N GLU A 66 3.24 16.90 -8.39
CA GLU A 66 2.43 16.15 -9.36
C GLU A 66 2.60 14.62 -9.26
N ASP A 67 3.70 14.14 -8.67
CA ASP A 67 3.99 12.71 -8.53
C ASP A 67 3.48 12.14 -7.19
N GLN A 68 2.71 12.92 -6.40
CA GLN A 68 2.12 12.45 -5.15
C GLN A 68 0.95 11.48 -5.41
N GLU A 69 0.86 10.45 -4.57
CA GLU A 69 -0.22 9.46 -4.59
C GLU A 69 -1.36 9.78 -3.61
N SER A 70 -1.19 10.85 -2.81
CA SER A 70 -2.19 11.41 -1.90
C SER A 70 -1.76 12.78 -1.38
N LEU A 71 -2.62 13.45 -0.63
CA LEU A 71 -2.43 14.83 -0.15
C LEU A 71 -1.23 15.05 0.77
N LYS A 72 -0.68 14.01 1.39
CA LYS A 72 0.41 14.11 2.37
C LYS A 72 1.22 12.82 2.48
N PRO A 73 2.43 12.85 3.07
CA PRO A 73 3.15 11.62 3.38
C PRO A 73 2.51 10.86 4.55
N TRP A 74 2.65 9.53 4.52
CA TRP A 74 2.04 8.62 5.47
C TRP A 74 3.01 7.77 6.29
N PRO A 75 4.22 7.41 5.80
CA PRO A 75 5.18 6.68 6.64
C PRO A 75 5.47 7.43 7.94
N ASP A 76 5.56 6.69 9.04
CA ASP A 76 5.94 7.24 10.35
C ASP A 76 7.40 7.67 10.38
N GLY A 77 8.25 7.08 9.54
CA GLY A 77 9.67 7.40 9.46
C GLY A 77 10.32 6.99 8.14
N TYR A 78 11.46 7.56 7.84
CA TYR A 78 12.16 7.35 6.57
C TYR A 78 13.63 7.03 6.77
N ILE A 79 14.11 5.92 6.16
CA ILE A 79 15.44 5.38 6.38
C ILE A 79 16.15 5.25 5.04
N VAL A 80 17.32 5.89 4.89
CA VAL A 80 18.10 5.87 3.65
C VAL A 80 19.60 5.64 3.92
N ARG A 81 20.31 5.14 2.93
CA ARG A 81 21.76 5.04 2.96
C ARG A 81 22.40 6.41 2.76
N GLU A 82 22.04 7.08 1.65
CA GLU A 82 22.56 8.38 1.30
C GLU A 82 21.44 9.27 0.76
N LEU A 83 21.42 10.51 1.20
CA LEU A 83 20.52 11.53 0.69
C LEU A 83 21.26 12.47 -0.24
N SER A 84 20.74 12.68 -1.44
CA SER A 84 21.28 13.64 -2.39
C SER A 84 21.34 15.04 -1.78
N ARG A 85 22.46 15.71 -1.93
CA ARG A 85 22.67 17.06 -1.40
C ARG A 85 21.88 18.11 -2.17
N ILE A 86 21.80 17.91 -3.48
CA ILE A 86 21.15 18.84 -4.43
C ILE A 86 20.33 18.00 -5.39
N PRO A 87 19.01 18.22 -5.47
CA PRO A 87 18.21 17.58 -6.51
C PRO A 87 18.57 18.13 -7.89
N SER A 88 18.61 17.25 -8.88
CA SER A 88 18.97 17.57 -10.25
C SER A 88 17.88 17.14 -11.22
N ASN A 89 16.74 17.83 -11.17
CA ASN A 89 15.61 17.60 -12.06
C ASN A 89 14.88 18.93 -12.29
N PHE A 90 14.48 19.21 -13.53
CA PHE A 90 13.76 20.44 -13.89
C PHE A 90 12.38 20.57 -13.24
N ARG A 91 11.77 19.44 -12.82
CA ARG A 91 10.49 19.40 -12.09
C ARG A 91 10.65 19.50 -10.56
N SER A 92 11.90 19.59 -10.05
CA SER A 92 12.12 19.62 -8.61
C SER A 92 11.64 20.93 -7.99
N GLU A 93 10.71 20.84 -7.07
CA GLU A 93 10.11 21.96 -6.34
C GLU A 93 10.68 22.09 -4.92
N ASP A 94 11.12 20.97 -4.32
CA ASP A 94 11.67 20.95 -2.96
C ASP A 94 12.63 19.75 -2.77
N THR A 95 13.24 19.68 -1.59
CA THR A 95 14.09 18.55 -1.16
C THR A 95 13.32 17.61 -0.24
N ILE A 96 13.74 16.33 -0.20
CA ILE A 96 13.19 15.37 0.76
C ILE A 96 13.32 15.86 2.21
N GLN A 97 14.45 16.47 2.57
CA GLN A 97 14.66 16.98 3.94
C GLN A 97 13.61 18.01 4.34
N ASN A 98 13.32 18.96 3.47
CA ASN A 98 12.30 19.96 3.71
C ASN A 98 10.91 19.34 3.79
N PHE A 99 10.62 18.41 2.87
CA PHE A 99 9.36 17.69 2.84
C PHE A 99 9.12 16.91 4.14
N LEU A 100 10.09 16.11 4.60
CA LEU A 100 9.98 15.38 5.86
C LEU A 100 9.81 16.31 7.06
N LYS A 101 10.54 17.44 7.12
CA LYS A 101 10.41 18.43 8.18
C LYS A 101 9.05 19.13 8.17
N LYS A 102 8.55 19.49 6.99
CA LYS A 102 7.24 20.14 6.81
C LYS A 102 6.11 19.29 7.40
N TYR A 103 6.20 17.98 7.27
CA TYR A 103 5.18 17.04 7.74
C TYR A 103 5.54 16.34 9.07
N ASP A 104 6.55 16.82 9.77
CA ASP A 104 7.00 16.30 11.08
C ASP A 104 7.33 14.79 11.06
N ILE A 105 7.96 14.32 9.97
CA ILE A 105 8.40 12.93 9.81
C ILE A 105 9.88 12.81 10.16
N PRO A 106 10.28 11.98 11.13
CA PRO A 106 11.69 11.70 11.38
C PRO A 106 12.29 10.86 10.27
N GLY A 107 13.52 11.21 9.90
CA GLY A 107 14.29 10.45 8.92
C GLY A 107 15.73 10.27 9.36
N ILE A 108 16.36 9.20 8.91
CA ILE A 108 17.75 8.89 9.19
C ILE A 108 18.50 8.51 7.92
N ALA A 109 19.64 9.16 7.67
CA ALA A 109 20.58 8.84 6.58
C ALA A 109 21.90 8.30 7.15
N GLY A 110 22.67 7.60 6.33
CA GLY A 110 23.93 6.95 6.72
C GLY A 110 23.77 5.53 7.23
N VAL A 111 22.55 5.00 7.21
CA VAL A 111 22.27 3.61 7.61
C VAL A 111 22.80 2.62 6.58
N ASP A 112 23.39 1.52 7.04
CA ASP A 112 23.65 0.38 6.17
C ASP A 112 22.33 -0.32 5.82
N THR A 113 21.63 0.21 4.81
CA THR A 113 20.32 -0.30 4.36
C THR A 113 20.40 -1.74 3.84
N ARG A 114 21.57 -2.17 3.35
CA ARG A 114 21.80 -3.56 2.95
C ARG A 114 21.85 -4.50 4.18
N ALA A 115 22.54 -4.10 5.24
CA ALA A 115 22.58 -4.88 6.48
C ALA A 115 21.18 -4.94 7.12
N LEU A 116 20.48 -3.81 7.20
CA LEU A 116 19.10 -3.73 7.70
C LEU A 116 18.17 -4.66 6.91
N THR A 117 18.19 -4.58 5.58
CA THR A 117 17.36 -5.43 4.70
C THR A 117 17.66 -6.92 4.92
N ARG A 118 18.93 -7.30 5.11
CA ARG A 118 19.29 -8.69 5.40
C ARG A 118 18.75 -9.19 6.74
N ILE A 119 18.72 -8.32 7.76
CA ILE A 119 18.12 -8.62 9.06
C ILE A 119 16.61 -8.88 8.87
N LEU A 120 15.89 -7.96 8.23
CA LEU A 120 14.45 -8.05 7.99
C LEU A 120 14.09 -9.28 7.14
N ARG A 121 14.86 -9.59 6.11
CA ARG A 121 14.65 -10.83 5.32
C ARG A 121 14.88 -12.10 6.11
N LYS A 122 15.85 -12.10 7.03
CA LYS A 122 16.17 -13.27 7.85
C LYS A 122 15.17 -13.47 8.99
N LYS A 123 14.80 -12.39 9.71
CA LYS A 123 14.00 -12.44 10.94
C LYS A 123 12.53 -12.10 10.71
N GLY A 124 12.18 -11.42 9.65
CA GLY A 124 10.87 -10.82 9.36
C GLY A 124 10.89 -9.31 9.56
N THR A 125 9.81 -8.63 9.16
CA THR A 125 9.59 -7.24 9.58
C THR A 125 9.50 -7.20 11.10
N MET A 126 10.00 -6.13 11.69
CA MET A 126 10.04 -5.97 13.14
C MET A 126 9.84 -4.51 13.53
N ASN A 127 9.44 -4.29 14.78
CA ASN A 127 9.31 -2.95 15.29
C ASN A 127 10.66 -2.30 15.53
N GLY A 128 10.71 -0.98 15.38
CA GLY A 128 11.90 -0.18 15.64
C GLY A 128 11.54 1.22 16.06
N MET A 129 12.53 1.91 16.63
CA MET A 129 12.45 3.29 17.05
C MET A 129 13.44 4.12 16.24
N ILE A 130 13.00 5.29 15.76
CA ILE A 130 13.91 6.33 15.27
C ILE A 130 13.93 7.43 16.33
N THR A 131 15.14 7.75 16.82
CA THR A 131 15.34 8.79 17.86
C THR A 131 16.60 9.60 17.60
N THR A 132 16.60 10.85 18.03
CA THR A 132 17.79 11.72 18.08
C THR A 132 18.39 11.80 19.49
N ASN A 133 17.81 11.13 20.47
CA ASN A 133 18.31 11.06 21.83
C ASN A 133 19.52 10.10 21.92
N ALA A 134 20.72 10.65 22.09
CA ALA A 134 21.95 9.86 22.26
C ALA A 134 22.05 9.14 23.61
N ALA A 135 21.24 9.54 24.60
CA ALA A 135 21.20 8.94 25.93
C ALA A 135 20.09 7.87 26.05
N TYR A 136 19.73 7.22 24.94
CA TYR A 136 18.72 6.17 24.96
C TYR A 136 19.12 4.98 25.84
N ASN A 137 18.12 4.33 26.47
CA ASN A 137 18.31 3.16 27.30
C ASN A 137 17.62 1.95 26.63
N LEU A 138 18.41 0.95 26.21
CA LEU A 138 17.88 -0.24 25.54
C LEU A 138 16.97 -1.08 26.47
N GLU A 139 17.25 -1.16 27.77
CA GLU A 139 16.44 -1.91 28.72
C GLU A 139 14.99 -1.35 28.81
N GLU A 140 14.82 -0.05 28.61
CA GLU A 140 13.50 0.62 28.60
C GLU A 140 12.83 0.55 27.23
N ILE A 141 13.61 0.63 26.14
CA ILE A 141 13.08 0.71 24.77
C ILE A 141 12.63 -0.67 24.26
N LEU A 142 13.43 -1.73 24.46
CA LEU A 142 13.13 -3.04 23.88
C LEU A 142 11.78 -3.61 24.30
N PRO A 143 11.32 -3.51 25.56
CA PRO A 143 9.96 -3.93 25.93
C PRO A 143 8.88 -3.14 25.21
N ARG A 144 9.07 -1.81 25.02
CA ARG A 144 8.13 -0.94 24.30
C ARG A 144 8.02 -1.35 22.83
N LEU A 145 9.15 -1.65 22.18
CA LEU A 145 9.18 -2.09 20.79
C LEU A 145 8.42 -3.41 20.61
N LYS A 146 8.66 -4.38 21.49
CA LYS A 146 7.99 -5.70 21.45
C LYS A 146 6.47 -5.61 21.69
N ALA A 147 6.03 -4.64 22.47
CA ALA A 147 4.61 -4.45 22.79
C ALA A 147 3.87 -3.60 21.75
N TYR A 148 4.59 -2.95 20.82
CA TYR A 148 3.98 -2.05 19.85
C TYR A 148 3.17 -2.83 18.80
N THR A 149 1.96 -2.31 18.53
CA THR A 149 1.09 -2.76 17.44
C THR A 149 0.60 -1.55 16.66
N THR A 150 0.48 -1.68 15.36
CA THR A 150 0.06 -0.58 14.47
C THR A 150 -1.41 -0.19 14.68
N GLY A 151 -2.25 -1.16 15.09
CA GLY A 151 -3.68 -0.97 15.31
C GLY A 151 -4.45 -0.65 14.03
N LYS A 152 -5.64 -0.05 14.20
CA LYS A 152 -6.55 0.28 13.09
C LYS A 152 -6.08 1.49 12.32
N VAL A 153 -5.38 1.28 11.22
CA VAL A 153 -4.80 2.38 10.42
C VAL A 153 -5.69 2.85 9.28
N VAL A 154 -6.62 2.04 8.78
CA VAL A 154 -7.56 2.43 7.71
C VAL A 154 -8.37 3.65 8.10
N GLU A 155 -8.84 3.73 9.36
CA GLU A 155 -9.60 4.87 9.87
C GLU A 155 -8.82 6.21 9.84
N LYS A 156 -7.48 6.15 9.79
CA LYS A 156 -6.61 7.34 9.75
C LYS A 156 -6.32 7.84 8.34
N VAL A 157 -6.47 6.97 7.33
CA VAL A 157 -6.04 7.25 5.95
C VAL A 157 -7.19 7.44 4.99
N THR A 158 -8.36 6.92 5.29
CA THR A 158 -9.56 7.07 4.46
C THR A 158 -9.99 8.53 4.35
N CYS A 159 -10.62 8.91 3.26
CA CYS A 159 -11.20 10.25 3.10
C CYS A 159 -12.25 10.52 4.18
N THR A 160 -12.40 11.78 4.55
CA THR A 160 -13.36 12.21 5.58
C THR A 160 -14.76 12.45 5.04
N GLU A 161 -14.86 12.76 3.74
CA GLU A 161 -16.11 13.11 3.04
C GLU A 161 -16.14 12.46 1.67
N THR A 162 -17.34 12.10 1.23
CA THR A 162 -17.58 11.63 -0.13
C THR A 162 -17.29 12.74 -1.12
N HIS A 163 -16.57 12.45 -2.19
CA HIS A 163 -16.30 13.38 -3.27
C HIS A 163 -16.36 12.68 -4.63
N VAL A 164 -16.51 13.45 -5.69
CA VAL A 164 -16.71 12.96 -7.05
C VAL A 164 -15.62 13.47 -7.97
N LEU A 165 -15.05 12.57 -8.77
CA LEU A 165 -14.29 12.91 -9.96
C LEU A 165 -15.27 12.82 -11.14
N GLU A 166 -15.63 13.97 -11.69
CA GLU A 166 -16.60 14.06 -12.77
C GLU A 166 -16.16 13.29 -14.02
N GLY A 167 -17.11 12.63 -14.66
CA GLY A 167 -16.94 11.87 -15.90
C GLY A 167 -18.26 11.72 -16.65
N ASN A 168 -18.21 11.30 -17.91
CA ASN A 168 -19.39 11.17 -18.76
C ASN A 168 -19.72 9.69 -19.10
N GLY A 169 -18.95 8.74 -18.53
CA GLY A 169 -19.11 7.32 -18.79
C GLY A 169 -19.75 6.58 -17.63
N LYS A 170 -19.24 5.38 -17.34
CA LYS A 170 -19.72 4.51 -16.26
C LYS A 170 -19.54 5.15 -14.89
N ARG A 171 -20.49 4.95 -13.99
CA ARG A 171 -20.46 5.41 -12.60
C ARG A 171 -19.80 4.35 -11.72
N VAL A 172 -18.68 4.68 -11.13
CA VAL A 172 -17.92 3.76 -10.26
C VAL A 172 -17.96 4.28 -8.82
N ALA A 173 -18.41 3.43 -7.91
CA ALA A 173 -18.28 3.66 -6.47
C ALA A 173 -16.93 3.12 -5.98
N LEU A 174 -16.03 4.01 -5.54
CA LEU A 174 -14.73 3.65 -5.00
C LEU A 174 -14.77 3.74 -3.47
N LEU A 175 -14.53 2.62 -2.78
CA LEU A 175 -14.35 2.63 -1.33
C LEU A 175 -12.87 2.90 -1.02
N ASP A 176 -12.64 3.98 -0.29
CA ASP A 176 -11.31 4.44 0.08
C ASP A 176 -10.85 3.84 1.41
N PHE A 177 -10.00 2.81 1.34
CA PHE A 177 -9.32 2.23 2.50
C PHE A 177 -7.91 2.82 2.73
N GLY A 178 -7.56 3.85 2.03
CA GLY A 178 -6.25 4.47 1.88
C GLY A 178 -5.83 4.39 0.40
N ALA A 179 -6.71 4.86 -0.47
CA ALA A 179 -6.53 4.80 -1.90
C ALA A 179 -5.36 5.66 -2.37
N LYS A 180 -4.58 5.15 -3.31
CA LYS A 180 -3.69 5.96 -4.12
C LYS A 180 -4.54 6.71 -5.16
N ASP A 181 -4.25 7.99 -5.33
CA ASP A 181 -4.99 8.87 -6.26
C ASP A 181 -5.03 8.30 -7.69
N ASN A 182 -3.98 7.61 -8.10
CA ASN A 182 -3.91 7.00 -9.42
C ASN A 182 -4.94 5.89 -9.67
N ILE A 183 -5.55 5.29 -8.64
CA ILE A 183 -6.66 4.35 -8.82
C ILE A 183 -7.89 5.08 -9.36
N ALA A 184 -8.33 6.12 -8.67
CA ALA A 184 -9.47 6.94 -9.10
C ALA A 184 -9.19 7.62 -10.45
N GLN A 185 -7.98 8.16 -10.64
CA GLN A 185 -7.56 8.78 -11.89
C GLN A 185 -7.50 7.78 -13.06
N SER A 186 -7.10 6.51 -12.82
CA SER A 186 -7.07 5.48 -13.87
C SER A 186 -8.46 5.16 -14.42
N LEU A 187 -9.48 5.18 -13.56
CA LEU A 187 -10.88 5.05 -13.96
C LEU A 187 -11.38 6.32 -14.65
N ASN A 188 -11.08 7.49 -14.09
CA ASN A 188 -11.54 8.78 -14.63
C ASN A 188 -10.94 9.07 -16.01
N ARG A 189 -9.64 8.78 -16.25
CA ARG A 189 -9.01 8.88 -17.58
C ARG A 189 -9.67 7.98 -18.64
N ARG A 190 -10.39 6.94 -18.22
CA ARG A 190 -11.20 6.05 -19.07
C ARG A 190 -12.65 6.53 -19.22
N GLY A 191 -12.94 7.73 -18.73
CA GLY A 191 -14.23 8.38 -18.86
C GLY A 191 -15.20 8.12 -17.71
N CYS A 192 -14.85 7.30 -16.72
CA CYS A 192 -15.73 7.02 -15.59
C CYS A 192 -15.96 8.27 -14.73
N GLU A 193 -17.19 8.45 -14.26
CA GLU A 193 -17.49 9.23 -13.08
C GLU A 193 -17.16 8.39 -11.85
N VAL A 194 -16.30 8.88 -10.97
CA VAL A 194 -15.85 8.13 -9.81
C VAL A 194 -16.28 8.81 -8.53
N THR A 195 -17.21 8.20 -7.79
CA THR A 195 -17.59 8.65 -6.45
C THR A 195 -16.75 7.91 -5.42
N VAL A 196 -15.91 8.65 -4.69
CA VAL A 196 -15.04 8.13 -3.65
C VAL A 196 -15.75 8.21 -2.30
N TYR A 197 -15.90 7.08 -1.65
CA TYR A 197 -16.60 6.93 -0.37
C TYR A 197 -15.62 6.61 0.76
N PRO A 198 -15.80 7.20 1.97
CA PRO A 198 -15.07 6.78 3.16
C PRO A 198 -15.21 5.27 3.45
N ALA A 199 -14.18 4.67 4.03
CA ALA A 199 -14.12 3.25 4.35
C ALA A 199 -15.31 2.73 5.21
N ALA A 200 -15.88 3.59 6.04
CA ALA A 200 -17.00 3.25 6.94
C ALA A 200 -18.38 3.39 6.28
N THR A 201 -18.45 3.73 4.99
CA THR A 201 -19.73 3.88 4.27
C THR A 201 -20.43 2.53 4.16
N SER A 202 -21.72 2.48 4.47
CA SER A 202 -22.49 1.25 4.38
C SER A 202 -22.71 0.79 2.95
N ALA A 203 -22.77 -0.52 2.74
CA ALA A 203 -23.10 -1.10 1.44
C ALA A 203 -24.45 -0.58 0.92
N GLU A 204 -25.42 -0.40 1.81
CA GLU A 204 -26.74 0.16 1.47
C GLU A 204 -26.63 1.55 0.83
N THR A 205 -25.81 2.43 1.41
CA THR A 205 -25.57 3.78 0.86
C THR A 205 -24.94 3.70 -0.53
N ILE A 206 -23.94 2.82 -0.70
CA ILE A 206 -23.25 2.63 -1.97
C ILE A 206 -24.20 2.09 -3.05
N LEU A 207 -24.96 1.05 -2.73
CA LEU A 207 -25.92 0.44 -3.65
C LEU A 207 -27.05 1.38 -4.02
N ALA A 208 -27.48 2.24 -3.08
CA ALA A 208 -28.51 3.27 -3.34
C ALA A 208 -28.05 4.36 -4.35
N SER A 209 -26.74 4.52 -4.59
CA SER A 209 -26.23 5.41 -5.64
C SER A 209 -26.30 4.80 -7.04
N ASP A 210 -26.73 3.53 -7.15
CA ASP A 210 -26.88 2.78 -8.38
C ASP A 210 -25.63 2.84 -9.29
N PRO A 211 -24.45 2.38 -8.80
CA PRO A 211 -23.21 2.41 -9.56
C PRO A 211 -23.18 1.28 -10.61
N ASP A 212 -22.53 1.52 -11.75
CA ASP A 212 -22.26 0.49 -12.76
C ASP A 212 -21.22 -0.50 -12.31
N GLY A 213 -20.31 -0.10 -11.40
CA GLY A 213 -19.26 -0.95 -10.84
C GLY A 213 -18.73 -0.43 -9.50
N ILE A 214 -18.11 -1.32 -8.74
CA ILE A 214 -17.55 -1.03 -7.42
C ILE A 214 -16.04 -1.28 -7.45
N MET A 215 -15.25 -0.32 -6.97
CA MET A 215 -13.81 -0.44 -6.77
C MET A 215 -13.51 -0.50 -5.27
N LEU A 216 -12.80 -1.53 -4.83
CA LEU A 216 -12.25 -1.62 -3.48
C LEU A 216 -10.76 -1.29 -3.53
N SER A 217 -10.36 -0.21 -2.88
CA SER A 217 -9.00 0.33 -2.99
C SER A 217 -7.95 -0.48 -2.22
N ASN A 218 -6.69 -0.12 -2.41
CA ASN A 218 -5.59 -0.48 -1.53
C ASN A 218 -5.73 0.19 -0.16
N GLY A 219 -4.86 -0.18 0.78
CA GLY A 219 -4.78 0.44 2.09
C GLY A 219 -3.78 -0.24 3.02
N PRO A 220 -3.53 0.34 4.21
CA PRO A 220 -2.57 -0.15 5.19
C PRO A 220 -3.16 -1.16 6.17
N GLY A 221 -2.26 -1.84 6.89
CA GLY A 221 -2.58 -2.58 8.11
C GLY A 221 -2.90 -4.06 7.92
N ASP A 222 -3.40 -4.67 9.00
CA ASP A 222 -3.88 -6.05 9.00
C ASP A 222 -5.34 -6.06 8.53
N PRO A 223 -5.69 -6.77 7.44
CA PRO A 223 -7.06 -6.83 6.96
C PRO A 223 -8.04 -7.38 8.00
N LYS A 224 -7.59 -8.23 8.94
CA LYS A 224 -8.43 -8.78 10.02
C LYS A 224 -8.88 -7.74 11.04
N GLU A 225 -8.19 -6.61 11.17
CA GLU A 225 -8.61 -5.49 12.02
C GLU A 225 -9.83 -4.73 11.44
N CYS A 226 -10.11 -4.90 10.15
CA CYS A 226 -11.18 -4.22 9.41
C CYS A 226 -12.55 -4.91 9.53
N THR A 227 -12.91 -5.44 10.71
CA THR A 227 -14.09 -6.31 10.91
C THR A 227 -15.42 -5.67 10.48
N ALA A 228 -15.61 -4.36 10.66
CA ALA A 228 -16.80 -3.65 10.21
C ALA A 228 -16.86 -3.55 8.68
N ILE A 229 -15.73 -3.21 8.05
CA ILE A 229 -15.60 -3.09 6.59
C ILE A 229 -15.85 -4.44 5.91
N ILE A 230 -15.30 -5.54 6.46
CA ILE A 230 -15.52 -6.89 5.94
C ILE A 230 -17.02 -7.24 5.86
N LYS A 231 -17.82 -6.82 6.85
CA LYS A 231 -19.27 -7.04 6.82
C LYS A 231 -19.96 -6.27 5.69
N GLU A 232 -19.54 -5.04 5.44
CA GLU A 232 -20.10 -4.26 4.33
C GLU A 232 -19.63 -4.80 2.98
N VAL A 233 -18.36 -5.20 2.84
CA VAL A 233 -17.84 -5.86 1.64
C VAL A 233 -18.58 -7.16 1.35
N ARG A 234 -19.00 -7.92 2.39
CA ARG A 234 -19.84 -9.12 2.23
C ARG A 234 -21.18 -8.78 1.55
N LYS A 235 -21.84 -7.70 1.98
CA LYS A 235 -23.10 -7.27 1.36
C LYS A 235 -22.90 -6.81 -0.10
N LEU A 236 -21.78 -6.12 -0.39
CA LEU A 236 -21.42 -5.73 -1.76
C LEU A 236 -21.14 -6.97 -2.63
N TYR A 237 -20.49 -8.01 -2.09
CA TYR A 237 -20.29 -9.29 -2.79
C TYR A 237 -21.64 -9.97 -3.15
N GLU A 238 -22.67 -9.82 -2.32
CA GLU A 238 -23.99 -10.38 -2.54
C GLU A 238 -24.80 -9.62 -3.61
N SER A 239 -24.39 -8.38 -3.94
CA SER A 239 -24.94 -7.65 -5.07
C SER A 239 -24.48 -8.27 -6.41
N GLU A 240 -25.17 -7.94 -7.49
CA GLU A 240 -24.82 -8.40 -8.84
C GLU A 240 -23.90 -7.39 -9.58
N ILE A 241 -23.50 -6.31 -8.89
CA ILE A 241 -22.68 -5.25 -9.48
C ILE A 241 -21.24 -5.76 -9.66
N PRO A 242 -20.60 -5.50 -10.81
CA PRO A 242 -19.20 -5.83 -11.03
C PRO A 242 -18.27 -5.21 -9.99
N ILE A 243 -17.31 -5.99 -9.46
CA ILE A 243 -16.35 -5.51 -8.47
C ILE A 243 -14.93 -5.78 -8.93
N PHE A 244 -14.09 -4.74 -8.85
CA PHE A 244 -12.65 -4.85 -8.93
C PHE A 244 -12.03 -4.42 -7.60
N ALA A 245 -11.07 -5.21 -7.07
CA ALA A 245 -10.45 -4.93 -5.79
C ALA A 245 -8.92 -5.04 -5.87
N ILE A 246 -8.22 -4.10 -5.20
CA ILE A 246 -6.77 -3.95 -5.25
C ILE A 246 -6.18 -4.07 -3.84
N CYS A 247 -5.15 -4.87 -3.67
CA CYS A 247 -4.30 -5.00 -2.48
C CYS A 247 -5.12 -5.26 -1.20
N LEU A 248 -5.35 -4.29 -0.32
CA LEU A 248 -6.20 -4.46 0.86
C LEU A 248 -7.64 -4.84 0.46
N GLY A 249 -8.20 -4.23 -0.57
CA GLY A 249 -9.52 -4.58 -1.10
C GLY A 249 -9.64 -6.04 -1.51
N HIS A 250 -8.59 -6.59 -2.15
CA HIS A 250 -8.51 -8.02 -2.48
C HIS A 250 -8.55 -8.90 -1.20
N GLN A 251 -7.79 -8.54 -0.17
CA GLN A 251 -7.74 -9.27 1.09
C GLN A 251 -9.09 -9.19 1.84
N LEU A 252 -9.72 -8.01 1.87
CA LEU A 252 -11.03 -7.81 2.49
C LEU A 252 -12.14 -8.60 1.77
N MET A 253 -12.09 -8.67 0.44
CA MET A 253 -13.02 -9.48 -0.34
C MET A 253 -12.85 -10.98 -0.05
N ALA A 254 -11.60 -11.46 0.06
CA ALA A 254 -11.31 -12.84 0.42
C ALA A 254 -11.85 -13.19 1.83
N LEU A 255 -11.59 -12.33 2.82
CA LEU A 255 -12.12 -12.49 4.19
C LEU A 255 -13.65 -12.44 4.21
N ALA A 256 -14.27 -11.52 3.48
CA ALA A 256 -15.73 -11.40 3.37
C ALA A 256 -16.39 -12.65 2.78
N THR A 257 -15.67 -13.42 1.99
CA THR A 257 -16.17 -14.63 1.32
C THR A 257 -15.72 -15.94 1.98
N GLY A 258 -15.09 -15.85 3.16
CA GLY A 258 -14.78 -16.99 4.02
C GLY A 258 -13.38 -17.57 3.88
N ALA A 259 -12.52 -17.00 3.03
CA ALA A 259 -11.10 -17.31 3.02
C ALA A 259 -10.37 -16.60 4.16
N ASP A 260 -9.10 -16.95 4.39
CA ASP A 260 -8.26 -16.34 5.41
C ASP A 260 -7.04 -15.63 4.81
N THR A 261 -6.40 -14.77 5.63
CA THR A 261 -5.17 -14.07 5.30
C THR A 261 -4.07 -14.39 6.29
N LYS A 262 -2.82 -14.36 5.85
CA LYS A 262 -1.65 -14.59 6.71
C LYS A 262 -0.61 -13.49 6.52
N LYS A 263 0.08 -13.14 7.64
CA LYS A 263 1.20 -12.21 7.60
C LYS A 263 2.39 -12.87 6.91
N MET A 264 2.98 -12.18 5.96
CA MET A 264 4.20 -12.59 5.30
C MET A 264 5.41 -12.26 6.18
N LYS A 265 6.51 -12.98 5.98
CA LYS A 265 7.73 -12.77 6.77
C LYS A 265 8.26 -11.34 6.64
N TYR A 266 8.31 -10.79 5.43
CA TYR A 266 8.76 -9.42 5.16
C TYR A 266 7.94 -8.70 4.09
N GLY A 267 6.92 -9.35 3.52
CA GLY A 267 6.04 -8.79 2.50
C GLY A 267 6.70 -8.57 1.14
N HIS A 268 5.91 -8.07 0.20
CA HIS A 268 6.38 -7.62 -1.11
C HIS A 268 6.29 -6.09 -1.18
N ARG A 269 7.43 -5.41 -1.43
CA ARG A 269 7.49 -3.95 -1.61
C ARG A 269 8.54 -3.59 -2.64
N GLY A 270 8.07 -3.02 -3.76
CA GLY A 270 8.90 -2.62 -4.88
C GLY A 270 8.20 -2.74 -6.23
N GLY A 271 8.83 -2.24 -7.28
CA GLY A 271 8.29 -2.23 -8.65
C GLY A 271 8.83 -3.34 -9.56
N ASN A 272 9.29 -4.47 -8.99
CA ASN A 272 9.98 -5.51 -9.76
C ASN A 272 9.54 -6.94 -9.40
N HIS A 273 8.28 -7.10 -8.99
CA HIS A 273 7.72 -8.38 -8.62
C HIS A 273 7.05 -9.06 -9.82
N PRO A 274 7.53 -10.26 -10.24
CA PRO A 274 6.93 -10.97 -11.36
C PRO A 274 5.66 -11.71 -10.91
N VAL A 275 4.56 -11.42 -11.58
CA VAL A 275 3.24 -12.03 -11.35
C VAL A 275 2.81 -12.77 -12.60
N LYS A 276 2.40 -14.02 -12.45
CA LYS A 276 1.87 -14.86 -13.52
C LYS A 276 0.34 -14.83 -13.53
N ASP A 277 -0.23 -14.45 -14.64
CA ASP A 277 -1.62 -14.70 -14.94
C ASP A 277 -1.83 -16.19 -15.20
N LEU A 278 -2.67 -16.84 -14.41
CA LEU A 278 -2.87 -18.30 -14.48
C LEU A 278 -3.77 -18.72 -15.64
N GLU A 279 -4.59 -17.81 -16.17
CA GLU A 279 -5.47 -18.08 -17.31
C GLU A 279 -4.68 -18.05 -18.62
N THR A 280 -3.83 -17.04 -18.81
CA THR A 280 -3.07 -16.84 -20.06
C THR A 280 -1.65 -17.42 -20.00
N GLY A 281 -1.14 -17.70 -18.81
CA GLY A 281 0.25 -18.09 -18.58
C GLY A 281 1.28 -16.96 -18.71
N ARG A 282 0.85 -15.74 -19.03
CA ARG A 282 1.72 -14.58 -19.21
C ARG A 282 2.27 -14.09 -17.87
N VAL A 283 3.50 -13.62 -17.87
CA VAL A 283 4.14 -13.00 -16.70
C VAL A 283 4.26 -11.49 -16.91
N TYR A 284 3.82 -10.74 -15.91
CA TYR A 284 3.94 -9.29 -15.83
C TYR A 284 4.89 -8.90 -14.71
N ILE A 285 5.60 -7.79 -14.85
CA ILE A 285 6.30 -7.17 -13.74
C ILE A 285 5.36 -6.17 -13.09
N SER A 286 5.18 -6.28 -11.78
CA SER A 286 4.20 -5.50 -11.03
C SER A 286 4.82 -4.66 -9.92
N SER A 287 4.13 -3.61 -9.55
CA SER A 287 4.36 -2.85 -8.32
C SER A 287 3.60 -3.50 -7.17
N GLN A 288 4.25 -3.60 -6.01
CA GLN A 288 3.65 -4.21 -4.83
C GLN A 288 4.01 -3.45 -3.55
N ASN A 289 3.08 -3.42 -2.61
CA ASN A 289 3.27 -2.90 -1.27
C ASN A 289 2.28 -3.56 -0.30
N HIS A 290 2.60 -4.77 0.16
CA HIS A 290 1.76 -5.48 1.13
C HIS A 290 2.58 -6.36 2.07
N GLY A 291 2.08 -6.53 3.30
CA GLY A 291 2.65 -7.40 4.33
C GLY A 291 1.81 -8.64 4.61
N TYR A 292 0.62 -8.73 4.03
CA TYR A 292 -0.31 -9.84 4.16
C TYR A 292 -0.65 -10.42 2.80
N VAL A 293 -1.08 -11.68 2.78
CA VAL A 293 -1.49 -12.40 1.56
C VAL A 293 -2.68 -13.29 1.86
N VAL A 294 -3.54 -13.49 0.89
CA VAL A 294 -4.64 -14.47 0.99
C VAL A 294 -4.05 -15.88 1.07
N ASP A 295 -4.50 -16.66 2.07
CA ASP A 295 -4.09 -18.04 2.23
C ASP A 295 -4.87 -18.95 1.27
N THR A 296 -4.20 -19.37 0.20
CA THR A 296 -4.79 -20.16 -0.87
C THR A 296 -5.39 -21.49 -0.37
N GLU A 297 -4.85 -22.04 0.73
CA GLU A 297 -5.34 -23.30 1.31
C GLU A 297 -6.74 -23.17 1.94
N THR A 298 -7.17 -21.94 2.23
CA THR A 298 -8.47 -21.64 2.84
C THR A 298 -9.56 -21.29 1.82
N LEU A 299 -9.21 -21.22 0.53
CA LEU A 299 -10.16 -20.89 -0.52
C LEU A 299 -11.15 -22.03 -0.75
N ASN A 300 -12.44 -21.69 -0.86
CA ASN A 300 -13.46 -22.56 -1.40
C ASN A 300 -13.53 -22.38 -2.94
N PRO A 301 -13.18 -23.39 -3.76
CA PRO A 301 -13.20 -23.27 -5.22
C PRO A 301 -14.57 -22.97 -5.82
N GLU A 302 -15.65 -23.28 -5.09
CA GLU A 302 -17.02 -22.92 -5.51
C GLU A 302 -17.29 -21.41 -5.40
N VAL A 303 -16.49 -20.70 -4.58
CA VAL A 303 -16.60 -19.26 -4.33
C VAL A 303 -15.57 -18.47 -5.14
N ALA A 304 -14.30 -18.86 -5.06
CA ALA A 304 -13.22 -18.17 -5.75
C ALA A 304 -12.05 -19.10 -6.07
N VAL A 305 -11.37 -18.80 -7.16
CA VAL A 305 -10.17 -19.52 -7.59
C VAL A 305 -9.00 -18.55 -7.79
N PRO A 306 -7.74 -19.00 -7.58
CA PRO A 306 -6.57 -18.18 -7.89
C PRO A 306 -6.55 -17.78 -9.37
N ALA A 307 -6.35 -16.49 -9.64
CA ALA A 307 -6.23 -15.91 -10.97
C ALA A 307 -4.79 -15.46 -11.27
N PHE A 308 -4.07 -15.04 -10.25
CA PHE A 308 -2.68 -14.60 -10.36
C PHE A 308 -1.82 -15.21 -9.25
N GLU A 309 -0.54 -15.47 -9.57
CA GLU A 309 0.44 -16.08 -8.68
C GLU A 309 1.78 -15.36 -8.77
N ASN A 310 2.45 -15.11 -7.65
CA ASN A 310 3.83 -14.63 -7.65
C ASN A 310 4.78 -15.70 -8.16
N VAL A 311 5.62 -15.34 -9.14
CA VAL A 311 6.52 -16.32 -9.77
C VAL A 311 7.60 -16.80 -8.78
N ASN A 312 8.03 -15.94 -7.84
CA ASN A 312 9.16 -16.22 -6.96
C ASN A 312 8.80 -17.14 -5.78
N ASP A 313 7.69 -16.87 -5.09
CA ASP A 313 7.34 -17.56 -3.84
C ASP A 313 5.97 -18.24 -3.86
N LYS A 314 5.28 -18.18 -4.99
CA LYS A 314 3.99 -18.85 -5.23
C LYS A 314 2.84 -18.35 -4.36
N THR A 315 2.97 -17.17 -3.79
CA THR A 315 1.88 -16.54 -3.06
C THR A 315 0.74 -16.13 -3.99
N ASN A 316 -0.47 -16.07 -3.46
CA ASN A 316 -1.63 -15.60 -4.20
C ASN A 316 -1.50 -14.12 -4.55
N GLU A 317 -1.70 -13.79 -5.82
CA GLU A 317 -1.62 -12.43 -6.32
C GLU A 317 -2.94 -11.94 -6.93
N GLY A 318 -4.00 -12.73 -6.82
CA GLY A 318 -5.33 -12.35 -7.24
C GLY A 318 -6.31 -13.50 -7.35
N LEU A 319 -7.59 -13.17 -7.29
CA LEU A 319 -8.70 -14.12 -7.32
C LEU A 319 -9.71 -13.76 -8.41
N LYS A 320 -10.36 -14.78 -8.96
CA LYS A 320 -11.56 -14.69 -9.80
C LYS A 320 -12.70 -15.38 -9.06
N TYR A 321 -13.83 -14.73 -8.95
CA TYR A 321 -14.99 -15.23 -8.21
C TYR A 321 -15.93 -16.01 -9.15
N THR A 322 -16.27 -17.23 -8.73
CA THR A 322 -17.05 -18.16 -9.54
C THR A 322 -18.49 -17.68 -9.67
N GLY A 323 -18.98 -17.59 -10.91
CA GLY A 323 -20.36 -17.17 -11.20
C GLY A 323 -20.68 -15.73 -10.92
N LYS A 324 -19.67 -14.87 -10.68
CA LYS A 324 -19.84 -13.44 -10.43
C LYS A 324 -18.88 -12.61 -11.27
N ASN A 325 -19.28 -11.39 -11.60
CA ASN A 325 -18.43 -10.40 -12.26
C ASN A 325 -17.51 -9.72 -11.25
N ILE A 326 -16.65 -10.52 -10.61
CA ILE A 326 -15.72 -10.03 -9.59
C ILE A 326 -14.34 -10.62 -9.84
N PHE A 327 -13.33 -9.77 -9.89
CA PHE A 327 -11.93 -10.17 -9.82
C PHE A 327 -11.14 -9.24 -8.93
N THR A 328 -10.04 -9.75 -8.36
CA THR A 328 -9.24 -9.00 -7.40
C THR A 328 -7.76 -9.26 -7.64
N VAL A 329 -6.91 -8.28 -7.34
CA VAL A 329 -5.47 -8.40 -7.46
C VAL A 329 -4.76 -7.92 -6.19
N GLN A 330 -3.67 -8.58 -5.82
CA GLN A 330 -2.84 -8.20 -4.68
C GLN A 330 -1.86 -7.09 -5.03
N PHE A 331 -1.39 -7.06 -6.28
CA PHE A 331 -0.47 -6.06 -6.80
C PHE A 331 -1.20 -4.77 -7.22
N HIS A 332 -0.43 -3.75 -7.61
CA HIS A 332 -0.92 -2.41 -7.94
C HIS A 332 -0.93 -2.19 -9.47
N PRO A 333 -2.07 -2.38 -10.17
CA PRO A 333 -2.16 -2.17 -11.61
C PRO A 333 -2.13 -0.70 -12.01
N GLU A 334 -2.42 0.22 -11.09
CA GLU A 334 -2.26 1.67 -11.25
C GLU A 334 -0.78 2.07 -11.28
N ALA A 335 0.13 1.18 -10.90
CA ALA A 335 1.59 1.41 -10.77
C ALA A 335 1.93 2.53 -9.78
N CYS A 336 2.69 3.51 -10.18
CA CYS A 336 3.14 4.69 -9.43
C CYS A 336 3.56 4.40 -7.96
N PRO A 337 4.86 4.06 -7.75
CA PRO A 337 5.87 3.83 -8.78
C PRO A 337 5.79 2.42 -9.37
N GLY A 338 6.21 2.24 -10.61
CA GLY A 338 6.41 0.92 -11.20
C GLY A 338 5.98 0.79 -12.66
N PRO A 339 6.06 -0.45 -13.20
CA PRO A 339 5.65 -0.76 -14.56
C PRO A 339 4.13 -0.63 -14.75
N GLN A 340 3.71 -0.18 -15.93
CA GLN A 340 2.29 0.01 -16.28
C GLN A 340 1.70 -1.18 -17.05
N ASP A 341 2.40 -2.30 -17.11
CA ASP A 341 2.02 -3.50 -17.88
C ASP A 341 0.67 -4.10 -17.48
N SER A 342 0.24 -3.87 -16.26
CA SER A 342 -1.03 -4.38 -15.70
C SER A 342 -2.20 -3.40 -15.79
N GLY A 343 -2.01 -2.22 -16.38
CA GLY A 343 -3.05 -1.19 -16.52
C GLY A 343 -4.29 -1.63 -17.29
N TYR A 344 -4.18 -2.65 -18.17
CA TYR A 344 -5.30 -3.26 -18.89
C TYR A 344 -6.39 -3.85 -17.97
N LEU A 345 -6.09 -4.09 -16.69
CA LEU A 345 -7.07 -4.60 -15.74
C LEU A 345 -8.19 -3.59 -15.45
N PHE A 346 -7.91 -2.30 -15.57
CA PHE A 346 -8.95 -1.27 -15.53
C PHE A 346 -9.87 -1.37 -16.77
N ASP A 347 -9.30 -1.65 -17.97
CA ASP A 347 -10.10 -1.83 -19.19
C ASP A 347 -10.99 -3.06 -19.07
N ARG A 348 -10.45 -4.18 -18.55
CA ARG A 348 -11.23 -5.38 -18.22
C ARG A 348 -12.38 -5.08 -17.26
N PHE A 349 -12.17 -4.22 -16.26
CA PHE A 349 -13.23 -3.84 -15.34
C PHE A 349 -14.34 -3.04 -16.04
N LEU A 350 -13.99 -2.14 -16.98
CA LEU A 350 -14.97 -1.42 -17.78
C LEU A 350 -15.79 -2.38 -18.66
N GLU A 351 -15.14 -3.34 -19.33
CA GLU A 351 -15.82 -4.37 -20.13
C GLU A 351 -16.84 -5.17 -19.31
N MET A 352 -16.52 -5.50 -18.05
CA MET A 352 -17.45 -6.21 -17.16
C MET A 352 -18.71 -5.38 -16.83
N MET A 353 -18.59 -4.04 -16.79
CA MET A 353 -19.73 -3.15 -16.58
C MET A 353 -20.61 -2.98 -17.83
N GLU A 354 -20.11 -3.33 -19.02
CA GLU A 354 -20.88 -3.27 -20.27
C GLU A 354 -21.77 -4.51 -20.47
N VAL A 355 -21.32 -5.68 -20.03
CA VAL A 355 -22.02 -6.96 -20.21
C VAL A 355 -23.30 -7.07 -19.37
N ASN A 356 -23.45 -6.24 -18.33
CA ASN A 356 -24.60 -6.25 -17.43
C ASN A 356 -25.74 -5.28 -17.86
N GLN A 357 -25.66 -4.71 -19.04
CA GLN A 357 -26.74 -3.96 -19.68
C GLN A 357 -27.45 -4.84 -20.71
#